data_f95ee308fc6538cb536c26ee1cc40168
#
_entry.id   f95ee308fc6538cb536c26ee1cc40168
#
_cell.length_a   1.000
_cell.length_b   1.000
_cell.length_c   1.000
_cell.angle_alpha   90.00
_cell.angle_beta   90.00
_cell.angle_gamma   90.00
#
_symmetry.space_group_name_H-M   'P 1'
#
loop_
_entity.id
_entity.type
_entity.pdbx_description
1 polymer ?
#
loop_
_entity_poly.entity_id
_entity_poly.type
_entity_poly.pdbx_seq_one_letter_code
_entity_poly.pdbx_strand_id
1 'polypeptide(L)'
;MFRNIFFVFVLLVLSFLSFGQQDEQSSMYMFNPLQFNPAYAGSRDALTGTAVMRAQWVGVKGAPMTQFVSLHGPMAYNPLGFGLHISNDRAGEIYKTAVYGDMAYSLKLSRKGHRLNFGASAGMDFLNLNFGNLVANEPDVNKIKNISLNNFNFGLGAYYYSKRFYAGFSVPRFNSTDWDGVNLTAKHYFFAMGYVHPLNSVIDLKTSTLVKFTQNAPLTVDVNANLFFYKTFWVGGMYRYNESAGLNIAFQIKEQWMFGYSYDFIYNGLSRSGTMGTHEVMLTYDMNGKRITYTSPRYF
;
A
#
# COMPACT_ATOMS: atom_id res chain seq x y z
N MET A 1 46.95 8.72 8.91
CA MET A 1 45.93 8.44 9.88
C MET A 1 44.50 8.82 9.34
N PHE A 2 44.26 10.05 8.92
CA PHE A 2 42.96 10.49 8.36
C PHE A 2 42.49 9.71 7.12
N ARG A 3 43.37 9.30 6.22
CA ARG A 3 43.05 8.53 5.01
C ARG A 3 42.51 7.14 5.34
N ASN A 4 42.99 6.49 6.39
CA ASN A 4 42.50 5.17 6.80
C ASN A 4 41.16 5.27 7.54
N ILE A 5 40.92 6.35 8.29
CA ILE A 5 39.64 6.63 8.93
C ILE A 5 38.56 6.91 7.88
N PHE A 6 38.88 7.65 6.81
CA PHE A 6 37.98 7.90 5.69
C PHE A 6 37.59 6.60 4.95
N PHE A 7 38.58 5.70 4.70
CA PHE A 7 38.30 4.40 4.09
C PHE A 7 37.43 3.49 4.97
N VAL A 8 37.68 3.47 6.29
CA VAL A 8 36.84 2.72 7.23
C VAL A 8 35.40 3.29 7.28
N PHE A 9 35.26 4.62 7.25
CA PHE A 9 33.96 5.28 7.21
C PHE A 9 33.20 4.98 5.90
N VAL A 10 33.92 5.00 4.75
CA VAL A 10 33.33 4.62 3.44
C VAL A 10 32.93 3.14 3.41
N LEU A 11 33.71 2.23 3.98
CA LEU A 11 33.38 0.81 4.09
C LEU A 11 32.20 0.56 5.03
N LEU A 12 32.07 1.32 6.13
CA LEU A 12 30.94 1.25 7.03
C LEU A 12 29.63 1.79 6.37
N VAL A 13 29.73 2.79 5.50
CA VAL A 13 28.58 3.32 4.75
C VAL A 13 28.16 2.37 3.62
N LEU A 14 29.09 1.60 3.05
CA LEU A 14 28.79 0.61 2.00
C LEU A 14 28.13 -0.69 2.54
N SER A 15 28.20 -0.97 3.83
CA SER A 15 27.58 -2.16 4.45
C SER A 15 26.07 -2.06 4.62
N PHE A 16 25.43 -0.95 4.30
CA PHE A 16 23.98 -0.75 4.40
C PHE A 16 23.17 -1.15 3.14
N LEU A 17 23.77 -1.85 2.19
CA LEU A 17 23.07 -2.41 1.03
C LEU A 17 22.45 -3.78 1.35
N SER A 18 21.77 -3.90 2.49
CA SER A 18 20.92 -5.04 2.77
C SER A 18 19.56 -4.76 2.16
N PHE A 19 19.21 -5.45 1.08
CA PHE A 19 17.87 -5.41 0.48
C PHE A 19 16.92 -6.15 1.43
N GLY A 20 16.29 -5.42 2.35
CA GLY A 20 15.20 -5.94 3.16
C GLY A 20 13.98 -6.20 2.27
N GLN A 21 13.23 -7.27 2.55
CA GLN A 21 11.95 -7.53 1.89
C GLN A 21 11.03 -6.34 2.10
N GLN A 22 10.54 -5.75 1.01
CA GLN A 22 9.57 -4.67 1.04
C GLN A 22 8.16 -5.24 1.00
N ASP A 23 7.25 -4.66 1.80
CA ASP A 23 5.82 -4.97 1.72
C ASP A 23 5.24 -4.50 0.38
N GLU A 24 4.09 -5.07 0.04
CA GLU A 24 3.32 -4.77 -1.16
C GLU A 24 3.19 -3.25 -1.36
N GLN A 25 3.46 -2.79 -2.56
CA GLN A 25 3.38 -1.37 -2.91
C GLN A 25 2.28 -1.15 -3.95
N SER A 26 1.52 -0.07 -3.81
CA SER A 26 0.53 0.38 -4.79
C SER A 26 0.91 1.77 -5.30
N SER A 27 0.77 2.00 -6.59
CA SER A 27 0.98 3.32 -7.20
C SER A 27 -0.24 4.22 -7.04
N MET A 28 -1.42 3.59 -6.85
CA MET A 28 -2.69 4.26 -6.58
C MET A 28 -3.07 4.24 -5.09
N TYR A 29 -2.09 4.17 -4.17
CA TYR A 29 -2.29 4.10 -2.72
C TYR A 29 -3.24 5.16 -2.15
N MET A 30 -3.28 6.34 -2.78
CA MET A 30 -4.12 7.46 -2.35
C MET A 30 -5.61 7.24 -2.56
N PHE A 31 -6.02 6.20 -3.28
CA PHE A 31 -7.42 5.81 -3.48
C PHE A 31 -7.85 4.65 -2.57
N ASN A 32 -6.88 3.93 -1.97
CA ASN A 32 -7.16 2.81 -1.07
C ASN A 32 -6.20 2.78 0.15
N PRO A 33 -6.30 3.75 1.06
CA PRO A 33 -5.45 3.79 2.26
C PRO A 33 -5.65 2.62 3.22
N LEU A 34 -6.76 1.84 3.13
CA LEU A 34 -6.99 0.66 3.97
C LEU A 34 -5.89 -0.41 3.78
N GLN A 35 -5.25 -0.44 2.63
CA GLN A 35 -4.15 -1.36 2.34
C GLN A 35 -3.00 -1.27 3.36
N PHE A 36 -2.78 -0.10 3.94
CA PHE A 36 -1.68 0.13 4.88
C PHE A 36 -2.11 0.77 6.21
N ASN A 37 -3.35 1.27 6.34
CA ASN A 37 -3.79 1.95 7.56
C ASN A 37 -5.20 1.51 8.00
N PRO A 38 -5.33 0.72 9.09
CA PRO A 38 -6.61 0.25 9.58
C PRO A 38 -7.54 1.38 10.05
N ALA A 39 -7.00 2.54 10.44
CA ALA A 39 -7.79 3.70 10.84
C ALA A 39 -8.59 4.34 9.69
N TYR A 40 -8.32 3.95 8.45
CA TYR A 40 -9.11 4.36 7.29
C TYR A 40 -10.48 3.66 7.23
N ALA A 41 -10.66 2.52 7.92
CA ALA A 41 -11.92 1.76 7.91
C ALA A 41 -13.09 2.68 8.32
N GLY A 42 -14.16 2.67 7.52
CA GLY A 42 -15.36 3.49 7.74
C GLY A 42 -15.17 5.00 7.54
N SER A 43 -14.06 5.47 6.99
CA SER A 43 -13.84 6.89 6.71
C SER A 43 -14.67 7.42 5.55
N ARG A 44 -15.16 6.54 4.67
CA ARG A 44 -16.11 6.87 3.60
C ARG A 44 -17.55 6.74 4.12
N ASP A 45 -18.46 7.55 3.57
CA ASP A 45 -19.88 7.55 3.98
C ASP A 45 -20.69 6.39 3.36
N ALA A 46 -20.02 5.39 2.79
CA ALA A 46 -20.61 4.26 2.10
C ALA A 46 -19.90 2.95 2.49
N LEU A 47 -20.59 1.82 2.28
CA LEU A 47 -19.91 0.54 2.23
C LEU A 47 -19.15 0.47 0.90
N THR A 48 -17.83 0.45 0.99
CA THR A 48 -16.92 0.53 -0.15
C THR A 48 -16.19 -0.79 -0.33
N GLY A 49 -16.28 -1.35 -1.53
CA GLY A 49 -15.45 -2.47 -1.96
C GLY A 49 -14.36 -1.99 -2.92
N THR A 50 -13.13 -2.44 -2.74
CA THR A 50 -12.01 -2.12 -3.64
C THR A 50 -11.26 -3.39 -4.00
N ALA A 51 -10.96 -3.55 -5.29
CA ALA A 51 -10.08 -4.58 -5.82
C ALA A 51 -8.90 -3.93 -6.56
N VAL A 52 -7.70 -4.40 -6.30
CA VAL A 52 -6.46 -3.94 -6.94
C VAL A 52 -5.68 -5.15 -7.44
N MET A 53 -5.18 -5.06 -8.65
CA MET A 53 -4.26 -6.03 -9.24
C MET A 53 -3.04 -5.29 -9.76
N ARG A 54 -1.86 -5.70 -9.31
CA ARG A 54 -0.58 -5.11 -9.70
C ARG A 54 0.35 -6.18 -10.24
N ALA A 55 0.79 -6.01 -11.47
CA ALA A 55 1.82 -6.84 -12.11
C ALA A 55 3.10 -6.01 -12.20
N GLN A 56 4.09 -6.34 -11.37
CA GLN A 56 5.37 -5.63 -11.35
C GLN A 56 6.31 -6.26 -12.39
N TRP A 57 7.17 -5.43 -13.00
CA TRP A 57 8.27 -5.83 -13.88
C TRP A 57 7.84 -6.83 -14.97
N VAL A 58 6.76 -6.52 -15.66
CA VAL A 58 6.18 -7.38 -16.70
C VAL A 58 7.24 -7.76 -17.72
N GLY A 59 7.30 -9.05 -18.09
CA GLY A 59 8.32 -9.64 -18.98
C GLY A 59 9.48 -10.29 -18.23
N VAL A 60 9.68 -10.03 -16.94
CA VAL A 60 10.71 -10.68 -16.12
C VAL A 60 10.15 -11.98 -15.52
N LYS A 61 10.88 -13.09 -15.68
CA LYS A 61 10.47 -14.39 -15.12
C LYS A 61 10.45 -14.34 -13.60
N GLY A 62 9.33 -14.75 -12.99
CA GLY A 62 9.15 -14.73 -11.54
C GLY A 62 8.86 -13.33 -10.96
N ALA A 63 8.53 -12.36 -11.81
CA ALA A 63 8.17 -11.01 -11.39
C ALA A 63 6.99 -11.00 -10.41
N PRO A 64 6.96 -10.06 -9.44
CA PRO A 64 5.91 -9.99 -8.44
C PRO A 64 4.54 -9.68 -9.03
N MET A 65 3.51 -10.32 -8.46
CA MET A 65 2.11 -10.08 -8.77
C MET A 65 1.33 -10.00 -7.47
N THR A 66 0.70 -8.86 -7.24
CA THR A 66 -0.08 -8.58 -6.04
C THR A 66 -1.56 -8.44 -6.39
N GLN A 67 -2.42 -9.07 -5.60
CA GLN A 67 -3.86 -8.91 -5.64
C GLN A 67 -4.33 -8.46 -4.26
N PHE A 68 -5.18 -7.46 -4.22
CA PHE A 68 -5.74 -6.91 -2.99
C PHE A 68 -7.23 -6.70 -3.16
N VAL A 69 -8.00 -7.18 -2.19
CA VAL A 69 -9.45 -6.96 -2.13
C VAL A 69 -9.81 -6.48 -0.74
N SER A 70 -10.61 -5.45 -0.66
CA SER A 70 -11.09 -4.92 0.61
C SER A 70 -12.57 -4.55 0.56
N LEU A 71 -13.20 -4.59 1.73
CA LEU A 71 -14.54 -4.11 1.99
C LEU A 71 -14.51 -3.33 3.30
N HIS A 72 -14.96 -2.08 3.31
CA HIS A 72 -15.05 -1.30 4.54
C HIS A 72 -16.23 -0.35 4.52
N GLY A 73 -16.71 0.01 5.70
CA GLY A 73 -17.78 0.99 5.82
C GLY A 73 -18.00 1.44 7.25
N PRO A 74 -18.78 2.54 7.43
CA PRO A 74 -19.19 3.01 8.75
C PRO A 74 -20.27 2.08 9.32
N MET A 75 -20.26 1.90 10.63
CA MET A 75 -21.40 1.31 11.34
C MET A 75 -22.50 2.35 11.49
N ALA A 76 -23.73 1.93 11.25
CA ALA A 76 -24.90 2.80 11.41
C ALA A 76 -25.02 3.27 12.88
N TYR A 77 -25.22 4.58 13.07
CA TYR A 77 -25.44 5.23 14.37
C TYR A 77 -24.28 5.16 15.38
N ASN A 78 -23.11 4.69 14.97
CA ASN A 78 -21.92 4.55 15.82
C ASN A 78 -20.72 5.28 15.21
N PRO A 79 -19.79 5.79 16.03
CA PRO A 79 -18.53 6.35 15.54
C PRO A 79 -17.54 5.26 15.11
N LEU A 80 -18.01 4.03 14.90
CA LEU A 80 -17.20 2.88 14.52
C LEU A 80 -17.25 2.66 13.00
N GLY A 81 -16.12 2.30 12.46
CA GLY A 81 -15.96 1.76 11.11
C GLY A 81 -15.40 0.34 11.18
N PHE A 82 -15.76 -0.48 10.23
CA PHE A 82 -15.22 -1.83 10.07
C PHE A 82 -14.58 -1.97 8.69
N GLY A 83 -13.64 -2.90 8.59
CA GLY A 83 -13.00 -3.30 7.35
C GLY A 83 -12.65 -4.78 7.36
N LEU A 84 -12.57 -5.35 6.17
CA LEU A 84 -12.01 -6.66 5.90
C LEU A 84 -11.14 -6.52 4.66
N HIS A 85 -9.90 -7.04 4.72
CA HIS A 85 -9.08 -7.06 3.52
C HIS A 85 -8.31 -8.37 3.39
N ILE A 86 -8.08 -8.73 2.14
CA ILE A 86 -7.31 -9.91 1.74
C ILE A 86 -6.28 -9.44 0.73
N SER A 87 -5.02 -9.80 0.94
CA SER A 87 -3.98 -9.65 -0.06
C SER A 87 -3.38 -11.00 -0.42
N ASN A 88 -2.99 -11.14 -1.68
CA ASN A 88 -2.25 -12.27 -2.19
C ASN A 88 -1.09 -11.73 -3.01
N ASP A 89 0.12 -11.99 -2.56
CA ASP A 89 1.36 -11.57 -3.20
C ASP A 89 2.19 -12.77 -3.60
N ARG A 90 2.66 -12.77 -4.84
CA ARG A 90 3.52 -13.80 -5.39
C ARG A 90 4.78 -13.16 -5.95
N ALA A 91 5.94 -13.62 -5.51
CA ALA A 91 7.24 -13.22 -6.05
C ALA A 91 8.12 -14.46 -6.25
N GLY A 92 8.31 -14.86 -7.50
CA GLY A 92 8.96 -16.13 -7.82
C GLY A 92 8.22 -17.33 -7.24
N GLU A 93 8.88 -18.08 -6.36
CA GLU A 93 8.35 -19.24 -5.64
C GLU A 93 7.86 -18.91 -4.23
N ILE A 94 7.78 -17.63 -3.89
CA ILE A 94 7.25 -17.13 -2.62
C ILE A 94 5.79 -16.70 -2.83
N TYR A 95 4.90 -17.26 -2.02
CA TYR A 95 3.47 -16.95 -2.02
C TYR A 95 3.09 -16.47 -0.62
N LYS A 96 2.56 -15.26 -0.53
CA LYS A 96 2.08 -14.67 0.72
C LYS A 96 0.62 -14.31 0.58
N THR A 97 -0.23 -14.92 1.39
CA THR A 97 -1.64 -14.56 1.52
C THR A 97 -1.88 -13.97 2.89
N ALA A 98 -2.58 -12.84 2.97
CA ALA A 98 -2.91 -12.21 4.23
C ALA A 98 -4.40 -11.91 4.30
N VAL A 99 -5.01 -12.16 5.47
CA VAL A 99 -6.44 -11.92 5.74
C VAL A 99 -6.56 -11.15 7.04
N TYR A 100 -7.15 -9.96 6.99
CA TYR A 100 -7.26 -9.06 8.15
C TYR A 100 -8.67 -8.50 8.30
N GLY A 101 -9.10 -8.39 9.54
CA GLY A 101 -10.24 -7.57 9.95
C GLY A 101 -9.75 -6.26 10.56
N ASP A 102 -10.43 -5.15 10.22
CA ASP A 102 -10.11 -3.82 10.68
C ASP A 102 -11.27 -3.23 11.49
N MET A 103 -10.97 -2.47 12.50
CA MET A 103 -11.94 -1.68 13.27
C MET A 103 -11.34 -0.29 13.52
N ALA A 104 -12.13 0.75 13.30
CA ALA A 104 -11.71 2.11 13.56
C ALA A 104 -12.75 2.87 14.39
N TYR A 105 -12.28 3.72 15.30
CA TYR A 105 -13.10 4.63 16.08
C TYR A 105 -12.88 6.06 15.61
N SER A 106 -13.96 6.76 15.22
CA SER A 106 -13.92 8.10 14.64
C SER A 106 -14.29 9.19 15.65
N LEU A 107 -13.31 9.99 16.02
CA LEU A 107 -13.51 11.20 16.84
C LEU A 107 -13.84 12.39 15.95
N LYS A 108 -14.99 13.02 16.23
CA LYS A 108 -15.38 14.28 15.59
C LYS A 108 -14.70 15.43 16.30
N LEU A 109 -13.70 16.05 15.68
CA LEU A 109 -12.96 17.17 16.28
C LEU A 109 -13.64 18.52 16.08
N SER A 110 -14.43 18.66 15.00
CA SER A 110 -15.09 19.93 14.68
C SER A 110 -16.39 19.71 13.91
N ARG A 111 -17.31 20.66 14.04
CA ARG A 111 -18.52 20.75 13.19
C ARG A 111 -18.20 21.00 11.71
N LYS A 112 -16.98 21.44 11.37
CA LYS A 112 -16.51 21.69 10.00
C LYS A 112 -16.07 20.42 9.26
N GLY A 113 -16.29 19.21 9.84
CA GLY A 113 -15.99 17.93 9.20
C GLY A 113 -14.57 17.43 9.47
N HIS A 114 -13.85 17.96 10.48
CA HIS A 114 -12.57 17.42 10.91
C HIS A 114 -12.76 16.19 11.78
N ARG A 115 -12.10 15.10 11.44
CA ARG A 115 -12.18 13.82 12.13
C ARG A 115 -10.79 13.25 12.38
N LEU A 116 -10.65 12.51 13.46
CA LEU A 116 -9.47 11.73 13.80
C LEU A 116 -9.93 10.31 14.11
N ASN A 117 -9.48 9.36 13.33
CA ASN A 117 -9.77 7.95 13.52
C ASN A 117 -8.56 7.27 14.17
N PHE A 118 -8.81 6.38 15.11
CA PHE A 118 -7.86 5.39 15.60
C PHE A 118 -8.34 4.02 15.15
N GLY A 119 -7.45 3.23 14.56
CA GLY A 119 -7.79 1.93 14.02
C GLY A 119 -6.87 0.83 14.53
N ALA A 120 -7.42 -0.36 14.61
CA ALA A 120 -6.69 -1.58 14.87
C ALA A 120 -7.07 -2.62 13.81
N SER A 121 -6.13 -3.47 13.45
CA SER A 121 -6.34 -4.65 12.61
C SER A 121 -5.84 -5.90 13.32
N ALA A 122 -6.46 -7.04 13.01
CA ALA A 122 -6.00 -8.35 13.44
C ALA A 122 -6.24 -9.37 12.32
N GLY A 123 -5.30 -10.29 12.13
CA GLY A 123 -5.39 -11.24 11.04
C GLY A 123 -4.28 -12.27 11.00
N MET A 124 -4.22 -12.99 9.90
CA MET A 124 -3.27 -14.07 9.67
C MET A 124 -2.51 -13.83 8.37
N ASP A 125 -1.20 -14.03 8.43
CA ASP A 125 -0.31 -14.13 7.29
C ASP A 125 0.01 -15.61 7.03
N PHE A 126 -0.18 -16.07 5.79
CA PHE A 126 0.14 -17.40 5.30
C PHE A 126 1.28 -17.27 4.29
N LEU A 127 2.46 -17.75 4.63
CA LEU A 127 3.65 -17.68 3.78
C LEU A 127 4.01 -19.10 3.32
N ASN A 128 4.07 -19.29 2.00
CA ASN A 128 4.48 -20.55 1.38
C ASN A 128 5.71 -20.32 0.51
N LEU A 129 6.76 -21.09 0.76
CA LEU A 129 8.01 -21.09 0.01
C LEU A 129 8.13 -22.42 -0.73
N ASN A 130 7.98 -22.41 -2.06
CA ASN A 130 7.96 -23.59 -2.90
C ASN A 130 9.33 -23.83 -3.54
N PHE A 131 10.27 -24.33 -2.78
CA PHE A 131 11.63 -24.62 -3.28
C PHE A 131 11.72 -25.87 -4.16
N GLY A 132 10.74 -26.76 -4.11
CA GLY A 132 10.73 -28.02 -4.90
C GLY A 132 10.71 -27.81 -6.41
N ASN A 133 10.33 -26.62 -6.90
CA ASN A 133 10.34 -26.26 -8.33
C ASN A 133 11.67 -25.64 -8.79
N LEU A 134 12.59 -25.36 -7.88
CA LEU A 134 13.92 -24.87 -8.23
C LEU A 134 14.75 -26.05 -8.71
N VAL A 135 14.88 -26.20 -10.02
CA VAL A 135 15.79 -27.20 -10.65
C VAL A 135 17.23 -26.72 -10.36
N ALA A 136 17.83 -27.25 -9.32
CA ALA A 136 19.24 -27.09 -9.10
C ALA A 136 19.98 -28.30 -9.69
N ASN A 137 21.05 -28.04 -10.42
CA ASN A 137 21.93 -29.07 -11.02
C ASN A 137 22.80 -29.80 -9.98
N GLU A 138 22.49 -29.65 -8.67
CA GLU A 138 23.26 -30.22 -7.57
C GLU A 138 22.49 -31.31 -6.84
N PRO A 139 23.12 -32.45 -6.46
CA PRO A 139 22.46 -33.62 -5.85
C PRO A 139 21.80 -33.36 -4.49
N ASP A 140 22.14 -32.26 -3.80
CA ASP A 140 21.64 -31.95 -2.45
C ASP A 140 20.25 -31.25 -2.42
N VAL A 141 19.72 -30.88 -3.59
CA VAL A 141 18.44 -30.15 -3.71
C VAL A 141 17.22 -31.00 -3.30
N ASN A 142 17.33 -32.32 -3.34
CA ASN A 142 16.27 -33.21 -2.87
C ASN A 142 15.96 -33.09 -1.36
N LYS A 143 16.70 -32.28 -0.61
CA LYS A 143 16.47 -32.00 0.81
C LYS A 143 15.72 -30.71 1.09
N ILE A 144 15.55 -29.83 0.08
CA ILE A 144 14.85 -28.55 0.28
C ILE A 144 13.35 -28.81 0.22
N LYS A 145 12.72 -28.88 1.39
CA LYS A 145 11.28 -29.05 1.53
C LYS A 145 10.56 -27.73 1.32
N ASN A 146 9.34 -27.81 0.78
CA ASN A 146 8.42 -26.68 0.80
C ASN A 146 8.14 -26.28 2.25
N ILE A 147 8.14 -24.98 2.52
CA ILE A 147 7.94 -24.40 3.84
C ILE A 147 6.61 -23.67 3.83
N SER A 148 5.78 -23.95 4.82
CA SER A 148 4.53 -23.24 5.04
C SER A 148 4.52 -22.69 6.47
N LEU A 149 4.39 -21.37 6.58
CA LEU A 149 4.39 -20.64 7.86
C LEU A 149 3.09 -19.86 7.98
N ASN A 150 2.49 -19.93 9.15
CA ASN A 150 1.31 -19.14 9.49
C ASN A 150 1.65 -18.24 10.67
N ASN A 151 1.37 -16.95 10.54
CA ASN A 151 1.67 -15.98 11.59
C ASN A 151 0.45 -15.12 11.90
N PHE A 152 0.01 -15.13 13.16
CA PHE A 152 -0.97 -14.16 13.63
C PHE A 152 -0.32 -12.80 13.75
N ASN A 153 -1.01 -11.77 13.26
CA ASN A 153 -0.52 -10.42 13.28
C ASN A 153 -1.61 -9.42 13.67
N PHE A 154 -1.19 -8.28 14.16
CA PHE A 154 -2.07 -7.15 14.48
C PHE A 154 -1.40 -5.85 14.05
N GLY A 155 -2.21 -4.85 13.79
CA GLY A 155 -1.76 -3.54 13.38
C GLY A 155 -2.51 -2.42 14.06
N LEU A 156 -1.92 -1.23 14.08
CA LEU A 156 -2.51 -0.02 14.61
C LEU A 156 -2.32 1.14 13.64
N GLY A 157 -3.24 2.09 13.71
CA GLY A 157 -3.15 3.30 12.90
C GLY A 157 -3.91 4.47 13.49
N ALA A 158 -3.53 5.64 13.03
CA ALA A 158 -4.26 6.89 13.22
C ALA A 158 -4.47 7.55 11.86
N TYR A 159 -5.65 8.13 11.64
CA TYR A 159 -5.99 8.79 10.38
C TYR A 159 -6.82 10.03 10.64
N TYR A 160 -6.22 11.19 10.38
CA TYR A 160 -6.90 12.46 10.42
C TYR A 160 -7.38 12.83 9.02
N TYR A 161 -8.60 13.31 8.91
CA TYR A 161 -9.12 13.83 7.63
C TYR A 161 -10.10 14.98 7.82
N SER A 162 -10.18 15.78 6.77
CA SER A 162 -11.08 16.90 6.61
C SER A 162 -11.58 16.95 5.16
N LYS A 163 -12.30 17.99 4.78
CA LYS A 163 -12.80 18.14 3.40
C LYS A 163 -11.71 18.14 2.32
N ARG A 164 -10.48 18.56 2.64
CA ARG A 164 -9.41 18.77 1.65
C ARG A 164 -8.05 18.24 2.08
N PHE A 165 -7.91 17.78 3.31
CA PHE A 165 -6.63 17.33 3.84
C PHE A 165 -6.80 16.03 4.59
N TYR A 166 -5.85 15.13 4.41
CA TYR A 166 -5.69 13.96 5.27
C TYR A 166 -4.23 13.77 5.65
N ALA A 167 -4.02 13.13 6.79
CA ALA A 167 -2.73 12.61 7.22
C ALA A 167 -2.95 11.35 8.05
N GLY A 168 -2.14 10.33 7.83
CA GLY A 168 -2.24 9.07 8.55
C GLY A 168 -0.88 8.51 8.90
N PHE A 169 -0.82 7.84 10.04
CA PHE A 169 0.32 7.04 10.46
C PHE A 169 -0.15 5.65 10.84
N SER A 170 0.62 4.62 10.48
CA SER A 170 0.24 3.24 10.79
C SER A 170 1.43 2.30 10.85
N VAL A 171 1.21 1.22 11.59
CA VAL A 171 2.03 0.01 11.64
C VAL A 171 1.07 -1.15 11.38
N PRO A 172 0.89 -1.60 10.14
CA PRO A 172 -0.13 -2.59 9.80
C PRO A 172 0.19 -3.99 10.31
N ARG A 173 1.48 -4.29 10.60
CA ARG A 173 1.95 -5.58 11.11
C ARG A 173 3.00 -5.35 12.18
N PHE A 174 2.76 -5.86 13.39
CA PHE A 174 3.69 -5.76 14.51
C PHE A 174 4.57 -6.99 14.66
N ASN A 175 4.06 -8.18 14.33
CA ASN A 175 4.81 -9.41 14.43
C ASN A 175 5.60 -9.67 13.16
N SER A 176 6.86 -10.01 13.32
CA SER A 176 7.70 -10.53 12.24
C SER A 176 7.52 -12.04 12.12
N THR A 177 7.71 -12.57 10.92
CA THR A 177 7.74 -14.03 10.69
C THR A 177 9.19 -14.45 10.60
N ASP A 178 9.64 -15.27 11.55
CA ASP A 178 10.98 -15.85 11.58
C ASP A 178 10.94 -17.31 11.11
N TRP A 179 11.94 -17.69 10.35
CA TRP A 179 12.22 -19.06 10.01
C TRP A 179 13.72 -19.33 10.16
N ASP A 180 14.05 -20.28 11.02
CA ASP A 180 15.43 -20.73 11.29
C ASP A 180 16.39 -19.56 11.59
N GLY A 181 15.92 -18.58 12.38
CA GLY A 181 16.68 -17.38 12.74
C GLY A 181 16.76 -16.30 11.64
N VAL A 182 16.10 -16.53 10.50
CA VAL A 182 15.99 -15.56 9.41
C VAL A 182 14.63 -14.86 9.47
N ASN A 183 14.66 -13.53 9.59
CA ASN A 183 13.43 -12.75 9.60
C ASN A 183 12.88 -12.61 8.18
N LEU A 184 11.75 -13.26 7.90
CA LEU A 184 11.12 -13.28 6.58
C LEU A 184 10.18 -12.10 6.34
N THR A 185 9.76 -11.38 7.40
CA THR A 185 8.90 -10.18 7.25
C THR A 185 9.37 -9.09 8.20
N ALA A 186 9.68 -7.94 7.66
CA ALA A 186 10.10 -6.78 8.44
C ALA A 186 8.90 -5.95 8.90
N LYS A 187 9.07 -5.23 10.01
CA LYS A 187 8.08 -4.27 10.49
C LYS A 187 8.11 -3.00 9.63
N HIS A 188 6.94 -2.59 9.14
CA HIS A 188 6.77 -1.41 8.30
C HIS A 188 6.02 -0.31 9.04
N TYR A 189 6.50 0.91 8.88
CA TYR A 189 5.86 2.14 9.35
C TYR A 189 5.46 2.97 8.15
N PHE A 190 4.21 3.37 8.09
CA PHE A 190 3.68 4.18 7.01
C PHE A 190 3.25 5.55 7.53
N PHE A 191 3.63 6.58 6.79
CA PHE A 191 3.09 7.92 6.94
C PHE A 191 2.56 8.39 5.59
N ALA A 192 1.28 8.69 5.52
CA ALA A 192 0.63 9.18 4.31
C ALA A 192 -0.03 10.52 4.57
N MET A 193 0.06 11.43 3.62
CA MET A 193 -0.65 12.70 3.64
C MET A 193 -1.08 13.13 2.26
N GLY A 194 -2.11 13.96 2.18
CA GLY A 194 -2.53 14.56 0.93
C GLY A 194 -3.42 15.77 1.12
N TYR A 195 -3.45 16.58 0.07
CA TYR A 195 -4.25 17.79 0.04
C TYR A 195 -4.92 17.97 -1.32
N VAL A 196 -6.15 18.47 -1.32
CA VAL A 196 -6.90 18.84 -2.52
C VAL A 196 -6.94 20.35 -2.67
N HIS A 197 -6.31 20.84 -3.72
CA HIS A 197 -6.31 22.23 -4.13
C HIS A 197 -7.37 22.45 -5.22
N PRO A 198 -8.47 23.16 -4.95
CA PRO A 198 -9.39 23.56 -6.03
C PRO A 198 -8.70 24.63 -6.88
N LEU A 199 -8.42 24.30 -8.13
CA LEU A 199 -7.80 25.26 -9.07
C LEU A 199 -8.86 26.18 -9.67
N ASN A 200 -10.04 25.59 -9.98
CA ASN A 200 -11.20 26.34 -10.46
C ASN A 200 -12.49 25.53 -10.20
N SER A 201 -13.63 25.92 -10.75
CA SER A 201 -14.92 25.23 -10.58
C SER A 201 -14.97 23.82 -11.19
N VAL A 202 -14.03 23.49 -12.07
CA VAL A 202 -14.02 22.26 -12.89
C VAL A 202 -12.85 21.33 -12.52
N ILE A 203 -11.73 21.90 -12.03
CA ILE A 203 -10.47 21.19 -11.85
C ILE A 203 -10.02 21.30 -10.39
N ASP A 204 -9.80 20.16 -9.76
CA ASP A 204 -9.10 20.04 -8.49
C ASP A 204 -7.73 19.38 -8.70
N LEU A 205 -6.70 19.84 -7.99
CA LEU A 205 -5.39 19.21 -7.93
C LEU A 205 -5.28 18.47 -6.61
N LYS A 206 -5.15 17.14 -6.63
CA LYS A 206 -4.81 16.31 -5.46
C LYS A 206 -3.33 16.01 -5.45
N THR A 207 -2.63 16.48 -4.43
CA THR A 207 -1.25 16.06 -4.13
C THR A 207 -1.26 15.08 -2.97
N SER A 208 -0.43 14.06 -3.03
CA SER A 208 -0.30 13.07 -1.95
C SER A 208 1.12 12.53 -1.85
N THR A 209 1.50 12.16 -0.64
CA THR A 209 2.81 11.59 -0.32
C THR A 209 2.61 10.37 0.58
N LEU A 210 3.37 9.32 0.30
CA LEU A 210 3.49 8.14 1.14
C LEU A 210 4.96 7.93 1.48
N VAL A 211 5.27 7.91 2.76
CA VAL A 211 6.59 7.59 3.29
C VAL A 211 6.50 6.23 3.96
N LYS A 212 7.35 5.30 3.54
CA LYS A 212 7.48 3.98 4.13
C LYS A 212 8.86 3.82 4.75
N PHE A 213 8.88 3.51 6.02
CA PHE A 213 10.09 3.16 6.76
C PHE A 213 10.04 1.69 7.14
N THR A 214 11.11 0.96 6.82
CA THR A 214 11.30 -0.44 7.19
C THR A 214 12.65 -0.58 7.84
N GLN A 215 12.73 -1.32 8.94
CA GLN A 215 14.01 -1.57 9.60
C GLN A 215 14.96 -2.30 8.63
N ASN A 216 16.20 -1.84 8.54
CA ASN A 216 17.24 -2.37 7.66
C ASN A 216 16.95 -2.27 6.15
N ALA A 217 16.05 -1.37 5.73
CA ALA A 217 15.81 -1.06 4.32
C ALA A 217 15.86 0.45 4.07
N PRO A 218 16.19 0.90 2.85
CA PRO A 218 16.14 2.32 2.50
C PRO A 218 14.75 2.90 2.68
N LEU A 219 14.68 4.17 3.07
CA LEU A 219 13.44 4.92 3.13
C LEU A 219 12.81 5.02 1.74
N THR A 220 11.55 4.64 1.60
CA THR A 220 10.79 4.81 0.36
C THR A 220 9.87 6.02 0.49
N VAL A 221 9.91 6.89 -0.51
CA VAL A 221 9.06 8.08 -0.59
C VAL A 221 8.38 8.10 -1.94
N ASP A 222 7.04 8.09 -1.93
CA ASP A 222 6.20 8.21 -3.10
C ASP A 222 5.50 9.56 -3.07
N VAL A 223 5.52 10.28 -4.18
CA VAL A 223 4.80 11.54 -4.37
C VAL A 223 3.87 11.40 -5.56
N ASN A 224 2.63 11.82 -5.41
CA ASN A 224 1.62 11.83 -6.46
C ASN A 224 1.04 13.23 -6.65
N ALA A 225 0.77 13.57 -7.90
CA ALA A 225 0.01 14.76 -8.28
C ALA A 225 -1.03 14.37 -9.34
N ASN A 226 -2.30 14.55 -9.02
CA ASN A 226 -3.43 14.16 -9.85
C ASN A 226 -4.37 15.32 -10.06
N LEU A 227 -4.72 15.61 -11.31
CA LEU A 227 -5.77 16.52 -11.68
C LEU A 227 -7.10 15.77 -11.76
N PHE A 228 -8.12 16.31 -11.14
CA PHE A 228 -9.47 15.78 -11.14
C PHE A 228 -10.40 16.73 -11.91
N PHE A 229 -10.89 16.26 -13.04
CA PHE A 229 -11.71 17.03 -13.97
C PHE A 229 -13.19 16.67 -13.82
N TYR A 230 -14.04 17.67 -13.75
CA TYR A 230 -15.52 17.52 -13.72
C TYR A 230 -16.00 16.53 -12.65
N LYS A 231 -15.21 16.30 -11.60
CA LYS A 231 -15.50 15.27 -10.57
C LYS A 231 -15.75 13.87 -11.16
N THR A 232 -15.15 13.57 -12.30
CA THR A 232 -15.34 12.33 -13.05
C THR A 232 -14.03 11.69 -13.48
N PHE A 233 -13.06 12.47 -13.94
CA PHE A 233 -11.85 11.94 -14.54
C PHE A 233 -10.60 12.40 -13.79
N TRP A 234 -9.74 11.47 -13.45
CA TRP A 234 -8.42 11.71 -12.85
C TRP A 234 -7.33 11.43 -13.85
N VAL A 235 -6.36 12.31 -13.95
CA VAL A 235 -5.09 12.06 -14.63
C VAL A 235 -3.96 12.65 -13.80
N GLY A 236 -2.88 11.89 -13.65
CA GLY A 236 -1.76 12.34 -12.84
C GLY A 236 -0.49 11.56 -13.05
N GLY A 237 0.50 11.97 -12.31
CA GLY A 237 1.80 11.32 -12.26
C GLY A 237 2.20 10.96 -10.85
N MET A 238 3.01 9.93 -10.74
CA MET A 238 3.67 9.53 -9.51
C MET A 238 5.17 9.45 -9.71
N TYR A 239 5.89 9.73 -8.64
CA TYR A 239 7.32 9.58 -8.57
C TYR A 239 7.68 8.83 -7.29
N ARG A 240 8.36 7.70 -7.42
CA ARG A 240 8.93 6.93 -6.31
C ARG A 240 10.43 7.12 -6.30
N TYR A 241 10.92 7.69 -5.21
CA TYR A 241 12.32 8.02 -5.08
C TYR A 241 13.23 6.80 -5.33
N ASN A 242 14.18 6.94 -6.24
CA ASN A 242 15.20 5.95 -6.62
C ASN A 242 14.65 4.61 -7.16
N GLU A 243 13.40 4.58 -7.67
CA GLU A 243 12.79 3.34 -8.18
C GLU A 243 12.06 3.54 -9.51
N SER A 244 11.03 4.40 -9.54
CA SER A 244 10.16 4.50 -10.70
C SER A 244 9.48 5.86 -10.79
N ALA A 245 9.01 6.19 -11.99
CA ALA A 245 8.05 7.25 -12.25
C ALA A 245 6.87 6.67 -13.01
N GLY A 246 5.66 7.12 -12.73
CA GLY A 246 4.46 6.54 -13.31
C GLY A 246 3.42 7.57 -13.72
N LEU A 247 2.49 7.10 -14.55
CA LEU A 247 1.29 7.81 -14.92
C LEU A 247 0.08 7.05 -14.40
N ASN A 248 -0.92 7.76 -13.92
CA ASN A 248 -2.18 7.17 -13.48
C ASN A 248 -3.37 7.90 -14.07
N ILE A 249 -4.41 7.14 -14.37
CA ILE A 249 -5.69 7.63 -14.83
C ILE A 249 -6.79 6.92 -14.02
N ALA A 250 -7.88 7.61 -13.74
CA ALA A 250 -9.06 6.97 -13.17
C ALA A 250 -10.34 7.65 -13.64
N PHE A 251 -11.41 6.84 -13.73
CA PHE A 251 -12.74 7.28 -14.11
C PHE A 251 -13.74 6.94 -13.04
N GLN A 252 -14.57 7.91 -12.69
CA GLN A 252 -15.70 7.73 -11.80
C GLN A 252 -17.02 7.71 -12.59
N ILE A 253 -17.78 6.63 -12.48
CA ILE A 253 -19.05 6.42 -13.18
C ILE A 253 -20.18 6.41 -12.16
N LYS A 254 -21.19 7.27 -12.34
CA LYS A 254 -22.41 7.36 -11.52
C LYS A 254 -22.13 7.47 -10.01
N GLU A 255 -21.05 8.15 -9.63
CA GLU A 255 -20.65 8.28 -8.23
C GLU A 255 -20.41 6.97 -7.45
N GLN A 256 -20.65 5.82 -8.03
CA GLN A 256 -20.54 4.51 -7.38
C GLN A 256 -19.31 3.76 -7.82
N TRP A 257 -18.98 3.76 -9.11
CA TRP A 257 -17.88 2.99 -9.68
C TRP A 257 -16.69 3.88 -9.95
N MET A 258 -15.52 3.42 -9.58
CA MET A 258 -14.26 4.04 -9.95
C MET A 258 -13.33 2.99 -10.54
N PHE A 259 -12.87 3.23 -11.77
CA PHE A 259 -11.88 2.42 -12.46
C PHE A 259 -10.57 3.19 -12.51
N GLY A 260 -9.48 2.58 -12.10
CA GLY A 260 -8.15 3.18 -12.12
C GLY A 260 -7.16 2.29 -12.86
N TYR A 261 -6.20 2.93 -13.51
CA TYR A 261 -5.04 2.28 -14.12
C TYR A 261 -3.79 3.12 -13.89
N SER A 262 -2.70 2.45 -13.52
CA SER A 262 -1.38 3.08 -13.40
C SER A 262 -0.34 2.28 -14.19
N TYR A 263 0.60 3.00 -14.77
CA TYR A 263 1.78 2.45 -15.42
C TYR A 263 3.03 3.10 -14.84
N ASP A 264 3.97 2.26 -14.33
CA ASP A 264 5.22 2.75 -13.74
C ASP A 264 6.41 2.39 -14.64
N PHE A 265 7.13 3.41 -15.05
CA PHE A 265 8.43 3.29 -15.71
C PHE A 265 9.51 3.07 -14.67
N ILE A 266 10.25 2.00 -14.78
CA ILE A 266 11.33 1.63 -13.86
C ILE A 266 12.65 2.16 -14.40
N TYR A 267 13.38 2.92 -13.58
CA TYR A 267 14.68 3.49 -13.99
C TYR A 267 15.85 3.04 -13.10
N ASN A 268 15.61 2.16 -12.12
CA ASN A 268 16.68 1.53 -11.32
C ASN A 268 17.39 0.41 -12.09
N GLY A 269 18.30 -0.32 -11.44
CA GLY A 269 19.09 -1.39 -12.07
C GLY A 269 18.26 -2.49 -12.75
N LEU A 270 16.99 -2.69 -12.35
CA LEU A 270 16.06 -3.64 -12.96
C LEU A 270 15.58 -3.23 -14.37
N SER A 271 15.69 -1.96 -14.74
CA SER A 271 15.37 -1.51 -16.11
C SER A 271 16.20 -2.22 -17.16
N ARG A 272 17.41 -2.68 -16.80
CA ARG A 272 18.32 -3.46 -17.69
C ARG A 272 17.86 -4.89 -17.94
N SER A 273 16.89 -5.41 -17.17
CA SER A 273 16.36 -6.78 -17.30
C SER A 273 15.31 -6.93 -18.40
N GLY A 274 15.08 -5.92 -19.23
CA GLY A 274 14.10 -5.94 -20.32
C GLY A 274 12.64 -5.89 -19.85
N THR A 275 12.38 -5.33 -18.67
CA THR A 275 11.01 -5.17 -18.16
C THR A 275 10.20 -4.21 -19.02
N MET A 276 8.93 -4.52 -19.23
CA MET A 276 7.93 -3.63 -19.83
C MET A 276 7.26 -2.71 -18.80
N GLY A 277 7.86 -2.52 -17.61
CA GLY A 277 7.33 -1.68 -16.54
C GLY A 277 6.40 -2.43 -15.59
N THR A 278 5.68 -1.67 -14.78
CA THR A 278 4.71 -2.18 -13.81
C THR A 278 3.32 -1.64 -14.13
N HIS A 279 2.33 -2.51 -14.12
CA HIS A 279 0.94 -2.20 -14.40
C HIS A 279 0.09 -2.42 -13.15
N GLU A 280 -0.81 -1.50 -12.87
CA GLU A 280 -1.76 -1.61 -11.77
C GLU A 280 -3.16 -1.24 -12.25
N VAL A 281 -4.15 -2.09 -11.92
CA VAL A 281 -5.57 -1.88 -12.22
C VAL A 281 -6.32 -1.84 -10.90
N MET A 282 -7.24 -0.90 -10.76
CA MET A 282 -8.08 -0.73 -9.57
C MET A 282 -9.54 -0.62 -9.97
N LEU A 283 -10.40 -1.27 -9.20
CA LEU A 283 -11.83 -1.16 -9.25
C LEU A 283 -12.35 -0.86 -7.86
N THR A 284 -13.11 0.22 -7.69
CA THR A 284 -13.79 0.57 -6.44
C THR A 284 -15.29 0.69 -6.69
N TYR A 285 -16.09 0.19 -5.75
CA TYR A 285 -17.54 0.31 -5.76
C TYR A 285 -18.05 0.81 -4.41
N ASP A 286 -18.76 1.95 -4.43
CA ASP A 286 -19.44 2.52 -3.28
C ASP A 286 -20.92 2.11 -3.31
N MET A 287 -21.34 1.27 -2.37
CA MET A 287 -22.75 0.94 -2.20
C MET A 287 -23.48 2.13 -1.62
N ASN A 288 -24.52 2.61 -2.30
CA ASN A 288 -25.38 3.68 -1.80
C ASN A 288 -26.19 3.15 -0.60
N GLY A 289 -25.66 3.34 0.61
CA GLY A 289 -26.44 3.27 1.83
C GLY A 289 -27.30 4.53 1.99
N LYS A 290 -28.34 4.48 2.81
CA LYS A 290 -29.01 5.70 3.28
C LYS A 290 -27.93 6.64 3.84
N ARG A 291 -27.76 7.82 3.24
CA ARG A 291 -26.76 8.82 3.61
C ARG A 291 -26.81 9.05 5.12
N ILE A 292 -25.89 8.47 5.84
CA ILE A 292 -25.53 8.96 7.17
C ILE A 292 -24.75 10.22 6.85
N THR A 293 -25.32 11.38 7.14
CA THR A 293 -24.82 12.71 6.76
C THR A 293 -23.51 13.04 7.47
N TYR A 294 -22.44 12.35 7.17
CA TYR A 294 -21.09 12.73 7.53
C TYR A 294 -20.40 13.12 6.23
N THR A 295 -20.08 14.39 6.11
CA THR A 295 -19.41 14.96 4.96
C THR A 295 -17.98 14.42 4.87
N SER A 296 -17.83 13.17 4.38
CA SER A 296 -16.55 12.70 3.90
C SER A 296 -16.38 13.21 2.47
N PRO A 297 -15.32 13.91 2.14
CA PRO A 297 -15.05 14.22 0.74
C PRO A 297 -14.70 12.92 0.01
N ARG A 298 -15.37 12.65 -1.09
CA ARG A 298 -15.06 11.53 -2.01
C ARG A 298 -13.68 11.64 -2.66
N TYR A 299 -12.85 12.55 -2.19
CA TYR A 299 -11.48 12.77 -2.67
C TYR A 299 -10.46 11.82 -2.04
N PHE A 300 -10.82 11.10 -0.96
CA PHE A 300 -9.90 10.25 -0.21
C PHE A 300 -10.46 8.87 0.00
#